data_96707ecc6ea833d59ba9c0f7572285dc
#
_entry.id   96707ecc6ea833d59ba9c0f7572285dc
#
_cell.length_a   1.000
_cell.length_b   1.000
_cell.length_c   1.000
_cell.angle_alpha   90.00
_cell.angle_beta   90.00
_cell.angle_gamma   90.00
#
_symmetry.space_group_name_H-M   'P 1'
#
loop_
_entity.id
_entity.type
_entity.pdbx_description
1 polymer ?
#
loop_
_entity_poly.entity_id
_entity_poly.type
_entity_poly.pdbx_seq_one_letter_code
_entity_poly.pdbx_strand_id
1 'polypeptide(L)'
;DLVRSRGLGDVYKRQEQVSGLIDGGVDLLLVETVFDGLNAKAALYAITQVQEEKRTSLPVMLSATINDRSGRTLTGQSLEALYTTVSHYPLFSFGLNCSFGATDLLPFIERLSKTLPCPLSIYPNAGLPNEMGEYDESPELTASCLKQMATAGLLNIAGGCCGTTPEHIRAIREALQAISPRQLPVIPAQLVVSGLDLSLIHI
;
A
#
# COMPACT_ATOMS: atom_id res chain seq x y z
N ASP A 1 -1.51 22.39 25.04
CA ASP A 1 -0.66 22.42 23.83
C ASP A 1 -0.59 21.11 23.05
N LEU A 2 -1.67 20.34 23.13
CA LEU A 2 -1.85 19.07 22.38
C LEU A 2 -1.95 19.25 20.85
N VAL A 3 -2.26 20.45 20.38
CA VAL A 3 -2.44 20.72 18.94
C VAL A 3 -1.12 20.94 18.20
N ARG A 4 -0.10 21.47 18.90
CA ARG A 4 1.23 21.69 18.31
C ARG A 4 2.12 20.44 18.28
N SER A 5 1.82 19.45 19.10
CA SER A 5 2.63 18.22 19.20
C SER A 5 2.14 17.07 18.30
N ARG A 6 1.01 17.19 17.61
CA ARG A 6 0.44 16.08 16.84
C ARG A 6 1.44 15.52 15.81
N GLY A 7 2.10 16.36 15.01
CA GLY A 7 3.07 15.89 14.02
C GLY A 7 4.33 15.27 14.64
N LEU A 8 4.91 15.92 15.65
CA LEU A 8 6.10 15.40 16.34
C LEU A 8 5.76 14.18 17.22
N GLY A 9 4.60 14.20 17.90
CA GLY A 9 4.15 13.05 18.69
C GLY A 9 3.96 11.80 17.85
N ASP A 10 3.46 11.92 16.64
CA ASP A 10 3.31 10.80 15.70
C ASP A 10 4.69 10.28 15.25
N VAL A 11 5.64 11.15 14.98
CA VAL A 11 7.01 10.76 14.62
C VAL A 11 7.66 9.97 15.77
N TYR A 12 7.62 10.46 17.00
CA TYR A 12 8.25 9.77 18.16
C TYR A 12 7.64 8.39 18.42
N LYS A 13 6.32 8.26 18.38
CA LYS A 13 5.65 6.96 18.55
C LYS A 13 6.06 5.97 17.46
N ARG A 14 6.18 6.45 16.22
CA ARG A 14 6.62 5.61 15.11
C ARG A 14 8.09 5.23 15.21
N GLN A 15 8.95 6.12 15.70
CA GLN A 15 10.36 5.81 15.95
C GLN A 15 10.51 4.69 16.97
N GLU A 16 9.76 4.74 18.08
CA GLU A 16 9.77 3.67 19.10
C GLU A 16 9.30 2.34 18.48
N GLN A 17 8.22 2.34 17.73
CA GLN A 17 7.70 1.16 17.03
C GLN A 17 8.71 0.59 16.04
N VAL A 18 9.28 1.43 15.17
CA VAL A 18 10.28 1.02 14.18
C VAL A 18 11.53 0.46 14.85
N SER A 19 11.99 1.11 15.91
CA SER A 19 13.15 0.62 16.70
C SER A 19 12.89 -0.78 17.24
N GLY A 20 11.72 -1.01 17.85
CA GLY A 20 11.36 -2.33 18.37
C GLY A 20 11.25 -3.40 17.28
N LEU A 21 10.71 -3.05 16.11
CA LEU A 21 10.63 -3.98 14.97
C LEU A 21 12.03 -4.36 14.45
N ILE A 22 12.92 -3.39 14.28
CA ILE A 22 14.31 -3.64 13.83
C ILE A 22 15.05 -4.49 14.86
N ASP A 23 14.91 -4.19 16.15
CA ASP A 23 15.55 -4.97 17.22
C ASP A 23 14.98 -6.40 17.29
N GLY A 24 13.73 -6.60 16.88
CA GLY A 24 13.08 -7.89 16.70
C GLY A 24 13.55 -8.67 15.48
N GLY A 25 14.38 -8.08 14.61
CA GLY A 25 15.00 -8.76 13.47
C GLY A 25 14.08 -8.92 12.26
N VAL A 26 13.22 -7.92 11.98
CA VAL A 26 12.38 -7.93 10.76
C VAL A 26 13.23 -7.74 9.51
N ASP A 27 12.80 -8.32 8.38
CA ASP A 27 13.48 -8.22 7.09
C ASP A 27 13.03 -7.00 6.27
N LEU A 28 11.85 -6.45 6.55
CA LEU A 28 11.29 -5.27 5.90
C LEU A 28 10.29 -4.56 6.80
N LEU A 29 9.96 -3.32 6.45
CA LEU A 29 8.94 -2.51 7.13
C LEU A 29 7.76 -2.24 6.19
N LEU A 30 6.53 -2.42 6.67
CA LEU A 30 5.31 -2.10 5.94
C LEU A 30 4.54 -0.98 6.66
N VAL A 31 4.37 0.15 5.97
CA VAL A 31 3.45 1.22 6.38
C VAL A 31 2.12 0.96 5.68
N GLU A 32 1.16 0.40 6.41
CA GLU A 32 -0.10 -0.04 5.81
C GLU A 32 -1.31 0.81 6.23
N THR A 33 -2.41 0.69 5.45
CA THR A 33 -3.69 1.36 5.67
C THR A 33 -3.54 2.89 5.71
N VAL A 34 -2.70 3.39 4.82
CA VAL A 34 -2.42 4.82 4.72
C VAL A 34 -3.58 5.52 4.02
N PHE A 35 -4.22 6.44 4.72
CA PHE A 35 -5.32 7.27 4.21
C PHE A 35 -5.02 8.78 4.22
N ASP A 36 -3.78 9.16 4.60
CA ASP A 36 -3.34 10.54 4.73
C ASP A 36 -1.86 10.69 4.35
N GLY A 37 -1.57 11.59 3.41
CA GLY A 37 -0.22 11.80 2.89
C GLY A 37 0.75 12.40 3.93
N LEU A 38 0.27 13.25 4.84
CA LEU A 38 1.11 13.82 5.90
C LEU A 38 1.49 12.76 6.93
N ASN A 39 0.53 11.89 7.28
CA ASN A 39 0.78 10.78 8.18
C ASN A 39 1.76 9.76 7.57
N ALA A 40 1.65 9.49 6.26
CA ALA A 40 2.63 8.69 5.53
C ALA A 40 4.04 9.30 5.59
N LYS A 41 4.18 10.60 5.34
CA LYS A 41 5.47 11.30 5.45
C LYS A 41 6.06 11.20 6.85
N ALA A 42 5.24 11.36 7.90
CA ALA A 42 5.69 11.23 9.27
C ALA A 42 6.23 9.81 9.56
N ALA A 43 5.57 8.77 9.03
CA ALA A 43 6.03 7.39 9.15
C ALA A 43 7.36 7.16 8.43
N LEU A 44 7.46 7.59 7.18
CA LEU A 44 8.68 7.44 6.37
C LEU A 44 9.86 8.22 6.98
N TYR A 45 9.61 9.42 7.50
CA TYR A 45 10.62 10.20 8.21
C TYR A 45 11.12 9.47 9.47
N ALA A 46 10.21 8.95 10.28
CA ALA A 46 10.56 8.18 11.47
C ALA A 46 11.41 6.94 11.12
N ILE A 47 11.03 6.23 10.05
CA ILE A 47 11.79 5.07 9.55
C ILE A 47 13.20 5.50 9.15
N THR A 48 13.34 6.58 8.37
CA THR A 48 14.66 7.09 7.95
C THR A 48 15.55 7.37 9.16
N GLN A 49 15.05 8.11 10.14
CA GLN A 49 15.81 8.48 11.34
C GLN A 49 16.29 7.24 12.11
N VAL A 50 15.40 6.28 12.36
CA VAL A 50 15.77 5.07 13.12
C VAL A 50 16.73 4.18 12.32
N GLN A 51 16.57 4.06 11.00
CA GLN A 51 17.49 3.31 10.17
C GLN A 51 18.90 3.94 10.16
N GLU A 52 18.98 5.27 10.09
CA GLU A 52 20.25 6.01 10.20
C GLU A 52 20.91 5.78 11.55
N GLU A 53 20.17 5.94 12.66
CA GLU A 53 20.67 5.71 14.03
C GLU A 53 21.18 4.28 14.23
N LYS A 54 20.44 3.30 13.73
CA LYS A 54 20.79 1.87 13.86
C LYS A 54 21.74 1.37 12.77
N ARG A 55 22.12 2.23 11.82
CA ARG A 55 23.01 1.89 10.69
C ARG A 55 22.51 0.67 9.91
N THR A 56 21.23 0.61 9.66
CA THR A 56 20.56 -0.44 8.88
C THR A 56 19.82 0.16 7.68
N SER A 57 19.46 -0.66 6.69
CA SER A 57 18.70 -0.25 5.52
C SER A 57 17.74 -1.37 5.14
N LEU A 58 16.58 -1.39 5.76
CA LEU A 58 15.52 -2.34 5.43
C LEU A 58 14.64 -1.79 4.31
N PRO A 59 14.16 -2.66 3.40
CA PRO A 59 13.16 -2.29 2.41
C PRO A 59 11.90 -1.76 3.08
N VAL A 60 11.29 -0.73 2.49
CA VAL A 60 10.04 -0.14 3.02
C VAL A 60 8.95 -0.28 1.98
N MET A 61 7.85 -0.90 2.37
CA MET A 61 6.62 -0.99 1.62
C MET A 61 5.62 0.03 2.15
N LEU A 62 4.79 0.59 1.26
CA LEU A 62 3.67 1.44 1.64
C LEU A 62 2.40 0.92 0.98
N SER A 63 1.34 0.78 1.78
CA SER A 63 0.03 0.35 1.31
C SER A 63 -1.04 1.36 1.71
N ALA A 64 -1.70 1.93 0.70
CA ALA A 64 -2.75 2.92 0.87
C ALA A 64 -4.12 2.24 1.03
N THR A 65 -5.05 2.97 1.60
CA THR A 65 -6.47 2.58 1.63
C THR A 65 -7.32 3.68 1.02
N ILE A 66 -8.34 3.28 0.25
CA ILE A 66 -9.32 4.19 -0.34
C ILE A 66 -10.59 4.21 0.51
N ASN A 67 -11.27 5.35 0.54
CA ASN A 67 -12.44 5.52 1.38
C ASN A 67 -13.73 4.99 0.72
N ASP A 68 -13.80 5.14 -0.60
CA ASP A 68 -14.97 4.78 -1.39
C ASP A 68 -14.59 4.46 -2.85
N ARG A 69 -15.58 4.17 -3.67
CA ARG A 69 -15.41 3.84 -5.09
C ARG A 69 -14.91 5.02 -5.97
N SER A 70 -14.75 6.22 -5.43
CA SER A 70 -14.07 7.30 -6.14
C SER A 70 -12.56 7.08 -6.25
N GLY A 71 -12.02 6.16 -5.43
CA GLY A 71 -10.59 5.85 -5.36
C GLY A 71 -9.76 6.93 -4.65
N ARG A 72 -10.42 7.69 -3.77
CA ARG A 72 -9.76 8.69 -2.94
C ARG A 72 -9.53 8.17 -1.53
N THR A 73 -8.47 8.64 -0.92
CA THR A 73 -8.21 8.43 0.50
C THR A 73 -9.22 9.19 1.36
N LEU A 74 -9.27 8.92 2.66
CA LEU A 74 -10.16 9.61 3.59
C LEU A 74 -9.95 11.14 3.60
N THR A 75 -8.75 11.60 3.32
CA THR A 75 -8.42 13.04 3.20
C THR A 75 -8.69 13.61 1.81
N GLY A 76 -9.30 12.84 0.91
CA GLY A 76 -9.72 13.26 -0.42
C GLY A 76 -8.63 13.20 -1.50
N GLN A 77 -7.43 12.70 -1.17
CA GLN A 77 -6.32 12.63 -2.10
C GLN A 77 -6.48 11.45 -3.07
N SER A 78 -6.18 11.65 -4.36
CA SER A 78 -6.11 10.55 -5.33
C SER A 78 -4.89 9.67 -5.07
N LEU A 79 -4.92 8.41 -5.50
CA LEU A 79 -3.83 7.46 -5.27
C LEU A 79 -2.52 7.89 -5.94
N GLU A 80 -2.60 8.46 -7.14
CA GLU A 80 -1.45 8.98 -7.85
C GLU A 80 -0.84 10.20 -7.16
N ALA A 81 -1.69 11.08 -6.60
CA ALA A 81 -1.23 12.22 -5.81
C ALA A 81 -0.60 11.76 -4.49
N LEU A 82 -1.19 10.76 -3.82
CA LEU A 82 -0.59 10.16 -2.63
C LEU A 82 0.78 9.54 -2.94
N TYR A 83 0.88 8.74 -4.01
CA TYR A 83 2.17 8.19 -4.43
C TYR A 83 3.19 9.29 -4.69
N THR A 84 2.84 10.32 -5.45
CA THR A 84 3.72 11.45 -5.75
C THR A 84 4.17 12.16 -4.46
N THR A 85 3.27 12.30 -3.49
CA THR A 85 3.57 12.89 -2.17
C THR A 85 4.69 12.17 -1.43
N VAL A 86 4.83 10.85 -1.62
CA VAL A 86 5.82 9.99 -0.95
C VAL A 86 6.94 9.47 -1.85
N SER A 87 6.90 9.77 -3.14
CA SER A 87 7.84 9.22 -4.15
C SER A 87 9.29 9.69 -4.00
N HIS A 88 9.54 10.70 -3.16
CA HIS A 88 10.90 11.11 -2.76
C HIS A 88 11.58 10.07 -1.85
N TYR A 89 10.81 9.16 -1.25
CA TYR A 89 11.32 8.04 -0.48
C TYR A 89 11.49 6.81 -1.40
N PRO A 90 12.62 6.08 -1.29
CA PRO A 90 12.86 4.90 -2.13
C PRO A 90 12.02 3.71 -1.65
N LEU A 91 10.74 3.70 -1.98
CA LEU A 91 9.82 2.62 -1.62
C LEU A 91 10.19 1.33 -2.37
N PHE A 92 10.26 0.22 -1.64
CA PHE A 92 10.35 -1.11 -2.22
C PHE A 92 9.08 -1.47 -2.99
N SER A 93 7.90 -1.16 -2.43
CA SER A 93 6.63 -1.30 -3.13
C SER A 93 5.62 -0.24 -2.69
N PHE A 94 4.67 0.04 -3.57
CA PHE A 94 3.46 0.80 -3.25
C PHE A 94 2.24 -0.05 -3.62
N GLY A 95 1.15 0.06 -2.87
CA GLY A 95 -0.05 -0.72 -3.16
C GLY A 95 -1.29 -0.30 -2.40
N LEU A 96 -2.27 -1.19 -2.40
CA LEU A 96 -3.56 -0.99 -1.74
C LEU A 96 -3.86 -2.11 -0.76
N ASN A 97 -4.50 -1.77 0.34
CA ASN A 97 -5.10 -2.76 1.25
C ASN A 97 -6.41 -2.26 1.84
N CYS A 98 -7.19 -3.20 2.35
CA CYS A 98 -8.43 -2.94 3.07
C CYS A 98 -9.54 -2.28 2.24
N SER A 99 -10.61 -1.83 2.88
CA SER A 99 -11.83 -1.17 2.39
C SER A 99 -12.72 -2.03 1.52
N PHE A 100 -12.16 -2.77 0.56
CA PHE A 100 -12.90 -3.51 -0.45
C PHE A 100 -12.33 -4.91 -0.68
N GLY A 101 -13.14 -5.78 -1.30
CA GLY A 101 -12.68 -7.04 -1.86
C GLY A 101 -11.85 -6.85 -3.14
N ALA A 102 -11.24 -7.94 -3.61
CA ALA A 102 -10.34 -7.90 -4.75
C ALA A 102 -11.00 -7.32 -6.02
N THR A 103 -12.23 -7.69 -6.30
CA THR A 103 -12.97 -7.24 -7.50
C THR A 103 -13.15 -5.72 -7.53
N ASP A 104 -13.50 -5.11 -6.40
CA ASP A 104 -13.72 -3.66 -6.33
C ASP A 104 -12.42 -2.86 -6.42
N LEU A 105 -11.29 -3.45 -6.02
CA LEU A 105 -9.97 -2.82 -6.13
C LEU A 105 -9.37 -2.88 -7.54
N LEU A 106 -9.84 -3.76 -8.42
CA LEU A 106 -9.29 -3.97 -9.76
C LEU A 106 -9.11 -2.67 -10.57
N PRO A 107 -10.11 -1.77 -10.70
CA PRO A 107 -9.94 -0.55 -11.51
C PRO A 107 -8.79 0.36 -11.03
N PHE A 108 -8.54 0.39 -9.73
CA PHE A 108 -7.46 1.17 -9.14
C PHE A 108 -6.10 0.52 -9.36
N ILE A 109 -6.03 -0.80 -9.26
CA ILE A 109 -4.82 -1.59 -9.56
C ILE A 109 -4.45 -1.44 -11.04
N GLU A 110 -5.41 -1.51 -11.96
CA GLU A 110 -5.17 -1.27 -13.40
C GLU A 110 -4.58 0.10 -13.68
N ARG A 111 -5.04 1.13 -12.98
CA ARG A 111 -4.55 2.49 -13.10
C ARG A 111 -3.14 2.62 -12.54
N LEU A 112 -2.91 2.15 -11.32
CA LEU A 112 -1.61 2.19 -10.66
C LEU A 112 -0.57 1.34 -11.41
N SER A 113 -0.96 0.21 -11.99
CA SER A 113 -0.03 -0.66 -12.73
C SER A 113 0.67 0.04 -13.90
N LYS A 114 0.05 1.06 -14.47
CA LYS A 114 0.57 1.84 -15.61
C LYS A 114 1.46 3.01 -15.19
N THR A 115 1.36 3.45 -13.92
CA THR A 115 1.97 4.70 -13.45
C THR A 115 3.03 4.50 -12.38
N LEU A 116 3.08 3.34 -11.72
CA LEU A 116 4.03 3.08 -10.64
C LEU A 116 5.33 2.46 -11.16
N PRO A 117 6.49 3.11 -10.94
CA PRO A 117 7.80 2.56 -11.31
C PRO A 117 8.35 1.53 -10.32
N CYS A 118 7.66 1.27 -9.22
CA CYS A 118 8.01 0.27 -8.20
C CYS A 118 7.04 -0.92 -8.21
N PRO A 119 7.35 -2.04 -7.54
CA PRO A 119 6.44 -3.16 -7.37
C PRO A 119 5.08 -2.72 -6.80
N LEU A 120 4.00 -3.29 -7.36
CA LEU A 120 2.62 -3.02 -6.95
C LEU A 120 2.10 -4.16 -6.08
N SER A 121 1.63 -3.83 -4.87
CA SER A 121 1.05 -4.77 -3.92
C SER A 121 -0.45 -4.59 -3.74
N ILE A 122 -1.15 -5.69 -3.41
CA ILE A 122 -2.58 -5.67 -3.07
C ILE A 122 -2.89 -6.63 -1.92
N TYR A 123 -3.61 -6.13 -0.92
CA TYR A 123 -4.11 -6.90 0.22
C TYR A 123 -5.60 -6.58 0.44
N PRO A 124 -6.51 -7.19 -0.36
CA PRO A 124 -7.95 -6.95 -0.24
C PRO A 124 -8.52 -7.57 1.03
N ASN A 125 -9.70 -7.12 1.41
CA ASN A 125 -10.52 -7.84 2.38
C ASN A 125 -11.08 -9.11 1.73
N ALA A 126 -11.51 -10.07 2.55
CA ALA A 126 -12.28 -11.24 2.11
C ALA A 126 -13.75 -10.82 1.84
N GLY A 127 -13.92 -9.95 0.83
CA GLY A 127 -15.20 -9.30 0.52
C GLY A 127 -15.50 -8.06 1.35
N LEU A 128 -16.78 -7.72 1.48
CA LEU A 128 -17.28 -6.68 2.35
C LEU A 128 -17.89 -7.30 3.62
N PRO A 129 -17.85 -6.62 4.77
CA PRO A 129 -18.48 -7.15 5.96
C PRO A 129 -20.00 -7.24 5.76
N ASN A 130 -20.60 -8.35 6.21
CA ASN A 130 -22.04 -8.55 6.25
C ASN A 130 -22.69 -7.71 7.37
N GLU A 131 -24.01 -7.83 7.54
CA GLU A 131 -24.77 -7.08 8.58
C GLU A 131 -24.29 -7.35 10.01
N MET A 132 -23.62 -8.48 10.24
CA MET A 132 -23.04 -8.86 11.54
C MET A 132 -21.57 -8.44 11.68
N GLY A 133 -20.99 -7.81 10.64
CA GLY A 133 -19.59 -7.40 10.60
C GLY A 133 -18.61 -8.53 10.24
N GLU A 134 -19.12 -9.69 9.80
CA GLU A 134 -18.31 -10.84 9.41
C GLU A 134 -17.96 -10.78 7.92
N TYR A 135 -16.82 -11.37 7.56
CA TYR A 135 -16.36 -11.50 6.18
C TYR A 135 -16.58 -12.94 5.71
N ASP A 136 -17.29 -13.11 4.61
CA ASP A 136 -17.78 -14.41 4.13
C ASP A 136 -17.34 -14.77 2.70
N GLU A 137 -16.46 -13.96 2.08
CA GLU A 137 -15.87 -14.31 0.79
C GLU A 137 -14.94 -15.52 0.94
N SER A 138 -15.11 -16.51 0.06
CA SER A 138 -14.34 -17.75 0.14
C SER A 138 -12.89 -17.58 -0.34
N PRO A 139 -11.94 -18.41 0.17
CA PRO A 139 -10.56 -18.45 -0.29
C PRO A 139 -10.41 -18.60 -1.81
N GLU A 140 -11.26 -19.41 -2.45
CA GLU A 140 -11.23 -19.69 -3.87
C GLU A 140 -11.64 -18.47 -4.69
N LEU A 141 -12.62 -17.71 -4.22
CA LEU A 141 -13.09 -16.51 -4.90
C LEU A 141 -12.02 -15.42 -4.85
N THR A 142 -11.50 -15.11 -3.67
CA THR A 142 -10.39 -14.14 -3.51
C THR A 142 -9.18 -14.53 -4.37
N ALA A 143 -8.77 -15.81 -4.31
CA ALA A 143 -7.65 -16.31 -5.10
C ALA A 143 -7.89 -16.23 -6.60
N SER A 144 -9.12 -16.51 -7.07
CA SER A 144 -9.51 -16.40 -8.48
C SER A 144 -9.42 -14.95 -8.99
N CYS A 145 -9.93 -14.00 -8.22
CA CYS A 145 -9.84 -12.57 -8.55
C CYS A 145 -8.38 -12.10 -8.65
N LEU A 146 -7.54 -12.43 -7.67
CA LEU A 146 -6.12 -12.07 -7.67
C LEU A 146 -5.36 -12.78 -8.80
N LYS A 147 -5.72 -14.02 -9.15
CA LYS A 147 -5.16 -14.72 -10.30
C LYS A 147 -5.46 -14.01 -11.62
N GLN A 148 -6.67 -13.52 -11.80
CA GLN A 148 -7.04 -12.75 -13.01
C GLN A 148 -6.17 -11.49 -13.13
N MET A 149 -6.01 -10.72 -12.03
CA MET A 149 -5.14 -9.54 -12.00
C MET A 149 -3.68 -9.89 -12.32
N ALA A 150 -3.15 -10.94 -11.70
CA ALA A 150 -1.77 -11.37 -11.93
C ALA A 150 -1.55 -11.86 -13.36
N THR A 151 -2.50 -12.62 -13.92
CA THR A 151 -2.46 -13.09 -15.33
C THR A 151 -2.51 -11.92 -16.31
N ALA A 152 -3.21 -10.84 -15.97
CA ALA A 152 -3.21 -9.60 -16.74
C ALA A 152 -1.93 -8.76 -16.55
N GLY A 153 -0.94 -9.25 -15.77
CA GLY A 153 0.32 -8.54 -15.54
C GLY A 153 0.19 -7.30 -14.67
N LEU A 154 -0.75 -7.29 -13.72
CA LEU A 154 -1.04 -6.10 -12.91
C LEU A 154 -0.33 -6.10 -11.56
N LEU A 155 0.12 -7.26 -11.05
CA LEU A 155 0.59 -7.42 -9.67
C LEU A 155 2.03 -7.91 -9.56
N ASN A 156 2.69 -7.49 -8.48
CA ASN A 156 3.98 -8.03 -8.05
C ASN A 156 3.86 -8.78 -6.71
N ILE A 157 2.99 -8.28 -5.80
CA ILE A 157 2.83 -8.82 -4.45
C ILE A 157 1.33 -8.91 -4.16
N ALA A 158 0.89 -10.03 -3.61
CA ALA A 158 -0.50 -10.25 -3.24
C ALA A 158 -0.61 -10.91 -1.87
N GLY A 159 -1.67 -10.58 -1.16
CA GLY A 159 -2.00 -11.12 0.14
C GLY A 159 -3.46 -10.84 0.46
N GLY A 160 -3.77 -10.61 1.73
CA GLY A 160 -5.12 -10.27 2.19
C GLY A 160 -5.11 -9.39 3.42
N CYS A 161 -6.25 -8.78 3.73
CA CYS A 161 -6.47 -7.91 4.88
C CYS A 161 -7.63 -8.45 5.74
N CYS A 162 -8.64 -7.66 6.04
CA CYS A 162 -9.74 -8.05 6.92
C CYS A 162 -10.47 -9.30 6.43
N GLY A 163 -10.76 -10.22 7.34
CA GLY A 163 -11.44 -11.49 7.05
C GLY A 163 -10.55 -12.57 6.40
N THR A 164 -9.33 -12.25 6.03
CA THR A 164 -8.40 -13.23 5.43
C THR A 164 -7.92 -14.24 6.46
N THR A 165 -8.03 -15.51 6.11
CA THR A 165 -7.58 -16.66 6.92
C THR A 165 -6.34 -17.32 6.31
N PRO A 166 -5.67 -18.25 7.01
CA PRO A 166 -4.57 -19.03 6.43
C PRO A 166 -4.96 -19.77 5.16
N GLU A 167 -6.22 -20.21 5.03
CA GLU A 167 -6.76 -20.88 3.84
C GLU A 167 -6.78 -19.95 2.64
N HIS A 168 -7.16 -18.66 2.82
CA HIS A 168 -7.08 -17.64 1.78
C HIS A 168 -5.64 -17.48 1.29
N ILE A 169 -4.69 -17.34 2.19
CA ILE A 169 -3.28 -17.16 1.82
C ILE A 169 -2.74 -18.38 1.08
N ARG A 170 -3.14 -19.59 1.48
CA ARG A 170 -2.77 -20.83 0.79
C ARG A 170 -3.35 -20.85 -0.64
N ALA A 171 -4.64 -20.56 -0.80
CA ALA A 171 -5.31 -20.52 -2.09
C ALA A 171 -4.69 -19.45 -3.02
N ILE A 172 -4.39 -18.26 -2.50
CA ILE A 172 -3.71 -17.19 -3.24
C ILE A 172 -2.33 -17.66 -3.71
N ARG A 173 -1.52 -18.24 -2.81
CA ARG A 173 -0.19 -18.75 -3.14
C ARG A 173 -0.26 -19.80 -4.26
N GLU A 174 -1.15 -20.79 -4.14
CA GLU A 174 -1.32 -21.84 -5.13
C GLU A 174 -1.77 -21.31 -6.49
N ALA A 175 -2.68 -20.32 -6.47
CA ALA A 175 -3.18 -19.70 -7.69
C ALA A 175 -2.13 -18.86 -8.44
N LEU A 176 -1.17 -18.26 -7.71
CA LEU A 176 -0.20 -17.30 -8.26
C LEU A 176 1.19 -17.87 -8.53
N GLN A 177 1.57 -19.02 -7.96
CA GLN A 177 2.94 -19.54 -7.97
C GLN A 177 3.58 -19.73 -9.37
N ALA A 178 2.76 -19.90 -10.42
CA ALA A 178 3.23 -20.10 -11.79
C ALA A 178 3.09 -18.85 -12.67
N ILE A 179 2.66 -17.71 -12.11
CA ILE A 179 2.41 -16.48 -12.86
C ILE A 179 3.59 -15.54 -12.67
N SER A 180 4.10 -15.01 -13.79
CA SER A 180 5.17 -14.02 -13.74
C SER A 180 4.66 -12.69 -13.15
N PRO A 181 5.47 -12.01 -12.32
CA PRO A 181 5.09 -10.71 -11.77
C PRO A 181 4.99 -9.63 -12.86
N ARG A 182 4.28 -8.56 -12.54
CA ARG A 182 4.16 -7.38 -13.40
C ARG A 182 5.53 -6.85 -13.81
N GLN A 183 5.69 -6.51 -15.08
CA GLN A 183 6.84 -5.76 -15.56
C GLN A 183 6.70 -4.29 -15.15
N LEU A 184 7.77 -3.72 -14.60
CA LEU A 184 7.74 -2.31 -14.17
C LEU A 184 7.73 -1.40 -15.39
N PRO A 185 6.81 -0.42 -15.48
CA PRO A 185 6.78 0.51 -16.60
C PRO A 185 7.96 1.47 -16.53
N VAL A 186 8.44 1.87 -17.68
CA VAL A 186 9.39 2.98 -17.80
C VAL A 186 8.57 4.28 -17.81
N ILE A 187 8.69 5.04 -16.74
CA ILE A 187 8.00 6.33 -16.61
C ILE A 187 8.91 7.45 -17.12
N PRO A 188 8.52 8.23 -18.12
CA PRO A 188 9.28 9.39 -18.56
C PRO A 188 9.47 10.39 -17.41
N ALA A 189 10.65 11.01 -17.35
CA ALA A 189 10.90 12.07 -16.38
C ALA A 189 9.97 13.27 -16.67
N GLN A 190 9.14 13.61 -15.72
CA GLN A 190 8.18 14.71 -15.80
C GLN A 190 8.18 15.47 -14.48
N LEU A 191 7.95 16.79 -14.58
CA LEU A 191 7.68 17.58 -13.38
C LEU A 191 6.23 17.34 -12.97
N VAL A 192 6.06 16.73 -11.82
CA VAL A 192 4.75 16.47 -11.22
C VAL A 192 4.67 17.13 -9.85
N VAL A 193 3.51 17.69 -9.55
CA VAL A 193 3.17 18.17 -8.22
C VAL A 193 1.88 17.50 -7.74
N SER A 194 1.77 17.30 -6.44
CA SER A 194 0.61 16.67 -5.83
C SER A 194 -0.05 17.58 -4.79
N GLY A 195 -1.38 17.65 -4.89
CA GLY A 195 -2.26 18.17 -3.85
C GLY A 195 -3.27 17.10 -3.51
N LEU A 196 -4.55 17.38 -3.68
CA LEU A 196 -5.61 16.36 -3.68
C LEU A 196 -5.56 15.53 -4.96
N ASP A 197 -5.18 16.13 -6.06
CA ASP A 197 -4.97 15.51 -7.34
C ASP A 197 -3.53 15.67 -7.82
N LEU A 198 -3.15 14.83 -8.77
CA LEU A 198 -1.90 14.94 -9.48
C LEU A 198 -2.01 16.05 -10.51
N SER A 199 -1.02 16.94 -10.54
CA SER A 199 -0.88 17.95 -11.59
C SER A 199 0.41 17.71 -12.38
N LEU A 200 0.27 17.60 -13.69
CA LEU A 200 1.39 17.53 -14.63
C LEU A 200 1.71 18.93 -15.09
N ILE A 201 2.95 19.38 -14.87
CA ILE A 201 3.40 20.68 -15.35
C ILE A 201 4.22 20.44 -16.62
N HIS A 202 3.68 20.89 -17.74
CA HIS A 202 4.43 20.98 -18.97
C HIS A 202 5.20 22.30 -18.97
N ILE A 203 6.51 22.20 -18.84
CA ILE A 203 7.41 23.35 -19.00
C ILE A 203 7.82 23.42 -20.46
#